data_8d75e92b378db2adbe2b1962183baeba
#
_entry.id   8d75e92b378db2adbe2b1962183baeba
#
_cell.length_a   1.000
_cell.length_b   1.000
_cell.length_c   1.000
_cell.angle_alpha   90.00
_cell.angle_beta   90.00
_cell.angle_gamma   90.00
#
_symmetry.space_group_name_H-M   'P 1'
#
loop_
_entity.id
_entity.type
_entity.pdbx_description
1 polymer ?
#
loop_
_entity_poly.entity_id
_entity_poly.type
_entity_poly.pdbx_seq_one_letter_code
_entity_poly.pdbx_strand_id
1 'polypeptide(L)'
;MNEMKRLLSFVRRAVDDYNMIEEGDRIAVGISGGKDSLTLLAALAEMRRFYPKKYEIVAITIDMGFDGVDWSEVAEFCRRLKVEYRVVKTDIAKIIFDVRKEPNPCSLCAKMRRGSLHAEAQAASCNKVALGHHYDDAVETFMMNLFFEGRLGCFSPKSYLSNRKLTLIRPLLYATEKDVQYFVRRRPMPVMVSPCPEDHATERENMTNLLAELEKNNKGVKHRIFNAMCRGEIDGFKLTGKYPDAGKIEE
;
A
#
# COMPACT_ATOMS: atom_id res chain seq x y z
N MET A 1 20.23 -3.76 14.05
CA MET A 1 19.08 -4.65 13.72
C MET A 1 19.02 -4.75 12.22
N ASN A 2 18.90 -5.97 11.64
CA ASN A 2 18.82 -6.15 10.19
C ASN A 2 17.54 -5.46 9.67
N GLU A 3 17.63 -4.75 8.54
CA GLU A 3 16.53 -3.99 7.91
C GLU A 3 15.28 -4.84 7.66
N MET A 4 15.44 -6.10 7.27
CA MET A 4 14.33 -7.03 7.12
C MET A 4 13.63 -7.31 8.47
N LYS A 5 14.39 -7.55 9.54
CA LYS A 5 13.78 -7.75 10.86
C LYS A 5 13.00 -6.54 11.35
N ARG A 6 13.50 -5.33 11.06
CA ARG A 6 12.82 -4.08 11.40
C ARG A 6 11.50 -3.95 10.63
N LEU A 7 11.53 -4.13 9.29
CA LEU A 7 10.35 -4.08 8.46
C LEU A 7 9.30 -5.13 8.87
N LEU A 8 9.76 -6.37 9.08
CA LEU A 8 8.88 -7.48 9.50
C LEU A 8 8.23 -7.24 10.86
N SER A 9 8.87 -6.51 11.77
CA SER A 9 8.25 -6.16 13.05
C SER A 9 7.04 -5.25 12.89
N PHE A 10 7.09 -4.29 11.95
CA PHE A 10 5.96 -3.42 11.62
C PHE A 10 4.84 -4.18 10.88
N VAL A 11 5.22 -4.95 9.85
CA VAL A 11 4.27 -5.74 9.06
C VAL A 11 3.55 -6.75 9.92
N ARG A 12 4.28 -7.54 10.71
CA ARG A 12 3.67 -8.53 11.61
C ARG A 12 2.71 -7.89 12.60
N ARG A 13 3.11 -6.77 13.22
CA ARG A 13 2.26 -6.06 14.17
C ARG A 13 0.96 -5.57 13.51
N ALA A 14 1.03 -4.96 12.32
CA ALA A 14 -0.17 -4.54 11.60
C ALA A 14 -1.08 -5.74 11.25
N VAL A 15 -0.48 -6.84 10.79
CA VAL A 15 -1.21 -8.09 10.48
C VAL A 15 -1.89 -8.66 11.71
N ASP A 16 -1.23 -8.70 12.86
CA ASP A 16 -1.76 -9.23 14.12
C ASP A 16 -2.84 -8.31 14.70
N ASP A 17 -2.57 -6.99 14.79
CA ASP A 17 -3.48 -6.01 15.38
C ASP A 17 -4.83 -5.91 14.62
N TYR A 18 -4.79 -6.03 13.30
CA TYR A 18 -6.00 -5.95 12.46
C TYR A 18 -6.51 -7.31 11.95
N ASN A 19 -5.95 -8.42 12.44
CA ASN A 19 -6.32 -9.77 11.99
C ASN A 19 -6.38 -9.87 10.45
N MET A 20 -5.30 -9.42 9.78
CA MET A 20 -5.28 -9.30 8.32
C MET A 20 -5.13 -10.66 7.63
N ILE A 21 -4.43 -11.62 8.26
CA ILE A 21 -4.14 -12.94 7.68
C ILE A 21 -4.75 -14.05 8.55
N GLU A 22 -5.41 -14.98 7.90
CA GLU A 22 -6.01 -16.18 8.47
C GLU A 22 -5.38 -17.43 7.90
N GLU A 23 -5.60 -18.58 8.56
CA GLU A 23 -5.10 -19.87 8.08
C GLU A 23 -5.72 -20.21 6.71
N GLY A 24 -4.87 -20.61 5.76
CA GLY A 24 -5.29 -21.00 4.42
C GLY A 24 -5.58 -19.85 3.46
N ASP A 25 -5.30 -18.59 3.83
CA ASP A 25 -5.49 -17.44 2.94
C ASP A 25 -4.64 -17.56 1.66
N ARG A 26 -5.23 -17.15 0.54
CA ARG A 26 -4.52 -16.91 -0.72
C ARG A 26 -4.60 -15.41 -1.04
N ILE A 27 -3.44 -14.74 -0.97
CA ILE A 27 -3.33 -13.27 -0.95
C ILE A 27 -2.77 -12.77 -2.28
N ALA A 28 -3.56 -12.01 -3.03
CA ALA A 28 -3.07 -11.25 -4.17
C ALA A 28 -2.32 -10.00 -3.68
N VAL A 29 -1.07 -9.83 -4.08
CA VAL A 29 -0.30 -8.60 -3.83
C VAL A 29 -0.30 -7.77 -5.10
N GLY A 30 -0.90 -6.57 -5.04
CA GLY A 30 -0.90 -5.64 -6.17
C GLY A 30 0.49 -5.03 -6.38
N ILE A 31 1.11 -5.32 -7.52
CA ILE A 31 2.45 -4.85 -7.88
C ILE A 31 2.32 -3.70 -8.89
N SER A 32 2.73 -2.52 -8.49
CA SER A 32 2.79 -1.33 -9.36
C SER A 32 4.16 -1.09 -10.00
N GLY A 33 5.17 -1.87 -9.63
CA GLY A 33 6.57 -1.60 -9.94
C GLY A 33 7.24 -0.60 -8.99
N GLY A 34 6.46 0.13 -8.19
CA GLY A 34 6.98 1.07 -7.20
C GLY A 34 7.55 0.37 -5.96
N LYS A 35 8.43 1.08 -5.25
CA LYS A 35 9.14 0.61 -4.06
C LYS A 35 8.25 -0.01 -2.97
N ASP A 36 7.05 0.56 -2.75
CA ASP A 36 6.16 0.14 -1.66
C ASP A 36 5.53 -1.22 -1.94
N SER A 37 5.05 -1.44 -3.18
CA SER A 37 4.46 -2.70 -3.60
C SER A 37 5.48 -3.85 -3.59
N LEU A 38 6.71 -3.58 -4.04
CA LEU A 38 7.80 -4.56 -4.02
C LEU A 38 8.28 -4.86 -2.59
N THR A 39 8.31 -3.83 -1.72
CA THR A 39 8.60 -3.99 -0.29
C THR A 39 7.55 -4.83 0.40
N LEU A 40 6.27 -4.60 0.12
CA LEU A 40 5.17 -5.42 0.63
C LEU A 40 5.32 -6.88 0.22
N LEU A 41 5.59 -7.12 -1.07
CA LEU A 41 5.80 -8.48 -1.58
C LEU A 41 6.94 -9.18 -0.87
N ALA A 42 8.10 -8.53 -0.76
CA ALA A 42 9.27 -9.08 -0.07
C ALA A 42 8.99 -9.39 1.40
N ALA A 43 8.29 -8.49 2.09
CA ALA A 43 7.94 -8.66 3.50
C ALA A 43 6.98 -9.85 3.71
N LEU A 44 5.92 -9.95 2.92
CA LEU A 44 4.97 -11.07 3.01
C LEU A 44 5.62 -12.39 2.62
N ALA A 45 6.45 -12.43 1.58
CA ALA A 45 7.17 -13.64 1.17
C ALA A 45 8.14 -14.13 2.25
N GLU A 46 8.84 -13.23 2.94
CA GLU A 46 9.73 -13.61 4.04
C GLU A 46 8.93 -13.99 5.30
N MET A 47 7.88 -13.24 5.64
CA MET A 47 7.04 -13.53 6.80
C MET A 47 6.35 -14.90 6.68
N ARG A 48 5.95 -15.34 5.48
CA ARG A 48 5.36 -16.65 5.21
C ARG A 48 6.16 -17.83 5.77
N ARG A 49 7.49 -17.66 5.91
CA ARG A 49 8.40 -18.73 6.36
C ARG A 49 8.25 -19.05 7.85
N PHE A 50 7.83 -18.09 8.67
CA PHE A 50 7.80 -18.23 10.14
C PHE A 50 6.48 -17.76 10.79
N TYR A 51 5.56 -17.18 10.02
CA TYR A 51 4.28 -16.76 10.54
C TYR A 51 3.45 -17.99 10.93
N PRO A 52 2.76 -17.97 12.09
CA PRO A 52 2.06 -19.15 12.59
C PRO A 52 0.92 -19.64 11.70
N LYS A 53 0.28 -18.74 10.94
CA LYS A 53 -0.78 -19.08 9.99
C LYS A 53 -0.18 -19.29 8.60
N LYS A 54 -0.56 -20.37 7.93
CA LYS A 54 -0.10 -20.66 6.55
C LYS A 54 -0.94 -19.88 5.55
N TYR A 55 -0.28 -19.29 4.56
CA TYR A 55 -0.93 -18.56 3.47
C TYR A 55 -0.11 -18.63 2.19
N GLU A 56 -0.78 -18.44 1.08
CA GLU A 56 -0.18 -18.35 -0.24
C GLU A 56 -0.17 -16.91 -0.75
N ILE A 57 0.74 -16.62 -1.70
CA ILE A 57 0.90 -15.30 -2.29
C ILE A 57 0.88 -15.43 -3.81
N VAL A 58 0.11 -14.54 -4.45
CA VAL A 58 0.14 -14.32 -5.90
C VAL A 58 0.45 -12.84 -6.12
N ALA A 59 1.54 -12.54 -6.81
CA ALA A 59 1.86 -11.18 -7.22
C ALA A 59 1.13 -10.84 -8.53
N ILE A 60 0.42 -9.73 -8.58
CA ILE A 60 -0.38 -9.33 -9.74
C ILE A 60 -0.02 -7.91 -10.15
N THR A 61 0.41 -7.75 -11.40
CA THR A 61 0.60 -6.46 -12.05
C THR A 61 -0.53 -6.18 -13.04
N ILE A 62 -1.10 -4.99 -12.95
CA ILE A 62 -1.98 -4.46 -13.99
C ILE A 62 -1.13 -3.58 -14.90
N ASP A 63 -0.76 -4.13 -16.03
CA ASP A 63 -0.06 -3.40 -17.09
C ASP A 63 -1.07 -2.47 -17.78
N MET A 64 -0.81 -1.18 -17.73
CA MET A 64 -1.74 -0.16 -18.23
C MET A 64 -1.64 0.04 -19.75
N GLY A 65 -0.66 -0.59 -20.42
CA GLY A 65 -0.47 -0.50 -21.87
C GLY A 65 0.32 0.74 -22.29
N PHE A 66 1.20 1.27 -21.44
CA PHE A 66 2.21 2.25 -21.89
C PHE A 66 3.32 1.55 -22.69
N ASP A 67 3.81 2.21 -23.72
CA ASP A 67 4.90 1.69 -24.54
C ASP A 67 6.22 1.58 -23.76
N GLY A 68 7.01 0.57 -24.09
CA GLY A 68 8.35 0.38 -23.53
C GLY A 68 8.41 -0.14 -22.10
N VAL A 69 7.30 -0.54 -21.50
CA VAL A 69 7.28 -1.10 -20.15
C VAL A 69 7.67 -2.59 -20.19
N ASP A 70 8.73 -2.94 -19.47
CA ASP A 70 9.20 -4.33 -19.33
C ASP A 70 9.10 -4.81 -17.89
N TRP A 71 8.33 -5.86 -17.66
CA TRP A 71 8.12 -6.47 -16.35
C TRP A 71 9.05 -7.65 -16.05
N SER A 72 10.06 -7.90 -16.89
CA SER A 72 10.97 -9.06 -16.78
C SER A 72 11.76 -9.08 -15.47
N GLU A 73 12.28 -7.94 -15.02
CA GLU A 73 12.98 -7.85 -13.74
C GLU A 73 12.07 -8.09 -12.52
N VAL A 74 10.82 -7.64 -12.60
CA VAL A 74 9.79 -7.92 -11.57
C VAL A 74 9.43 -9.41 -11.57
N ALA A 75 9.31 -10.04 -12.74
CA ALA A 75 9.07 -11.46 -12.85
C ALA A 75 10.22 -12.28 -12.22
N GLU A 76 11.47 -11.90 -12.50
CA GLU A 76 12.64 -12.54 -11.90
C GLU A 76 12.69 -12.33 -10.38
N PHE A 77 12.30 -11.16 -9.90
CA PHE A 77 12.19 -10.89 -8.46
C PHE A 77 11.15 -11.81 -7.80
N CYS A 78 9.97 -11.96 -8.40
CA CYS A 78 8.93 -12.87 -7.93
C CYS A 78 9.42 -14.33 -7.93
N ARG A 79 10.14 -14.76 -8.99
CA ARG A 79 10.72 -16.10 -9.08
C ARG A 79 11.71 -16.37 -7.93
N ARG A 80 12.58 -15.41 -7.60
CA ARG A 80 13.52 -15.52 -6.47
C ARG A 80 12.81 -15.65 -5.13
N LEU A 81 11.65 -14.97 -4.97
CA LEU A 81 10.81 -15.06 -3.78
C LEU A 81 9.92 -16.31 -3.76
N LYS A 82 9.94 -17.14 -4.82
CA LYS A 82 9.06 -18.30 -5.00
C LYS A 82 7.59 -17.91 -4.89
N VAL A 83 7.21 -16.84 -5.58
CA VAL A 83 5.85 -16.30 -5.65
C VAL A 83 5.35 -16.41 -7.08
N GLU A 84 4.12 -16.91 -7.26
CA GLU A 84 3.41 -16.88 -8.54
C GLU A 84 3.25 -15.43 -9.00
N TYR A 85 3.56 -15.14 -10.27
CA TYR A 85 3.46 -13.79 -10.82
C TYR A 85 2.55 -13.76 -12.05
N ARG A 86 1.64 -12.82 -12.09
CA ARG A 86 0.72 -12.58 -13.19
C ARG A 86 0.78 -11.15 -13.66
N VAL A 87 0.84 -10.97 -14.97
CA VAL A 87 0.74 -9.65 -15.63
C VAL A 87 -0.55 -9.61 -16.43
N VAL A 88 -1.44 -8.70 -16.09
CA VAL A 88 -2.69 -8.47 -16.79
C VAL A 88 -2.50 -7.28 -17.71
N LYS A 89 -2.39 -7.54 -19.01
CA LYS A 89 -2.31 -6.49 -20.04
C LYS A 89 -3.66 -5.82 -20.21
N THR A 90 -3.68 -4.50 -20.21
CA THR A 90 -4.89 -3.68 -20.38
C THR A 90 -4.62 -2.48 -21.27
N ASP A 91 -5.69 -1.89 -21.82
CA ASP A 91 -5.65 -0.65 -22.60
C ASP A 91 -6.00 0.58 -21.74
N ILE A 92 -5.75 0.54 -20.43
CA ILE A 92 -6.18 1.62 -19.51
C ILE A 92 -5.57 2.96 -19.91
N ALA A 93 -4.29 3.02 -20.23
CA ALA A 93 -3.62 4.25 -20.65
C ALA A 93 -4.29 4.82 -21.89
N LYS A 94 -4.46 4.00 -22.94
CA LYS A 94 -5.11 4.39 -24.18
C LYS A 94 -6.55 4.89 -23.95
N ILE A 95 -7.33 4.20 -23.14
CA ILE A 95 -8.71 4.61 -22.83
C ILE A 95 -8.74 5.99 -22.17
N ILE A 96 -7.84 6.25 -21.24
CA ILE A 96 -7.83 7.48 -20.43
C ILE A 96 -7.29 8.66 -21.24
N PHE A 97 -6.14 8.51 -21.88
CA PHE A 97 -5.41 9.61 -22.50
C PHE A 97 -5.83 9.86 -23.96
N ASP A 98 -6.07 8.80 -24.74
CA ASP A 98 -6.33 8.94 -26.17
C ASP A 98 -7.82 8.98 -26.48
N VAL A 99 -8.61 8.05 -25.90
CA VAL A 99 -10.02 7.89 -26.23
C VAL A 99 -10.89 8.88 -25.47
N ARG A 100 -10.77 8.92 -24.12
CA ARG A 100 -11.60 9.78 -23.29
C ARG A 100 -11.05 11.17 -23.10
N LYS A 101 -9.73 11.36 -23.22
CA LYS A 101 -9.04 12.61 -22.89
C LYS A 101 -9.50 13.18 -21.56
N GLU A 102 -9.47 12.29 -20.54
CA GLU A 102 -10.08 12.54 -19.24
C GLU A 102 -9.40 13.73 -18.54
N PRO A 103 -10.15 14.78 -18.15
CA PRO A 103 -9.57 15.96 -17.52
C PRO A 103 -9.02 15.68 -16.11
N ASN A 104 -9.50 14.61 -15.47
CA ASN A 104 -9.00 14.13 -14.18
C ASN A 104 -8.60 12.64 -14.28
N PRO A 105 -7.49 12.34 -14.97
CA PRO A 105 -7.14 10.98 -15.37
C PRO A 105 -6.86 10.06 -14.18
N CYS A 106 -6.30 10.59 -13.08
CA CYS A 106 -5.90 9.79 -11.92
C CYS A 106 -7.05 9.05 -11.25
N SER A 107 -8.21 9.69 -11.14
CA SER A 107 -9.40 9.09 -10.51
C SER A 107 -9.92 7.89 -11.29
N LEU A 108 -10.09 8.06 -12.61
CA LEU A 108 -10.55 6.99 -13.51
C LEU A 108 -9.52 5.87 -13.60
N CYS A 109 -8.23 6.21 -13.71
CA CYS A 109 -7.11 5.27 -13.70
C CYS A 109 -7.13 4.38 -12.46
N ALA A 110 -7.21 4.99 -11.27
CA ALA A 110 -7.27 4.26 -10.01
C ALA A 110 -8.47 3.32 -9.93
N LYS A 111 -9.64 3.75 -10.44
CA LYS A 111 -10.86 2.93 -10.50
C LYS A 111 -10.70 1.72 -11.42
N MET A 112 -10.18 1.92 -12.63
CA MET A 112 -9.97 0.86 -13.60
C MET A 112 -8.92 -0.15 -13.14
N ARG A 113 -7.75 0.33 -12.67
CA ARG A 113 -6.68 -0.53 -12.12
C ARG A 113 -7.17 -1.38 -10.96
N ARG A 114 -7.92 -0.77 -10.04
CA ARG A 114 -8.51 -1.49 -8.89
C ARG A 114 -9.49 -2.55 -9.36
N GLY A 115 -10.36 -2.24 -10.33
CA GLY A 115 -11.31 -3.18 -10.89
C GLY A 115 -10.62 -4.39 -11.53
N SER A 116 -9.58 -4.16 -12.34
CA SER A 116 -8.78 -5.21 -12.99
C SER A 116 -8.02 -6.06 -11.97
N LEU A 117 -7.42 -5.43 -10.94
CA LEU A 117 -6.71 -6.17 -9.87
C LEU A 117 -7.67 -7.08 -9.10
N HIS A 118 -8.87 -6.61 -8.76
CA HIS A 118 -9.85 -7.42 -8.05
C HIS A 118 -10.36 -8.59 -8.91
N ALA A 119 -10.60 -8.36 -10.21
CA ALA A 119 -11.03 -9.40 -11.13
C ALA A 119 -9.96 -10.51 -11.26
N GLU A 120 -8.69 -10.12 -11.42
CA GLU A 120 -7.59 -11.08 -11.53
C GLU A 120 -7.34 -11.80 -10.20
N ALA A 121 -7.47 -11.13 -9.07
CA ALA A 121 -7.38 -11.77 -7.75
C ALA A 121 -8.45 -12.87 -7.60
N GLN A 122 -9.68 -12.61 -8.04
CA GLN A 122 -10.75 -13.62 -8.06
C GLN A 122 -10.42 -14.78 -9.02
N ALA A 123 -9.94 -14.48 -10.24
CA ALA A 123 -9.53 -15.49 -11.23
C ALA A 123 -8.36 -16.36 -10.70
N ALA A 124 -7.50 -15.79 -9.86
CA ALA A 124 -6.44 -16.50 -9.16
C ALA A 124 -6.90 -17.22 -7.89
N SER A 125 -8.21 -17.28 -7.61
CA SER A 125 -8.79 -17.87 -6.40
C SER A 125 -8.26 -17.25 -5.11
N CYS A 126 -7.87 -15.97 -5.14
CA CYS A 126 -7.48 -15.24 -3.95
C CYS A 126 -8.72 -14.76 -3.18
N ASN A 127 -8.66 -14.82 -1.86
CA ASN A 127 -9.70 -14.28 -0.96
C ASN A 127 -9.28 -12.93 -0.35
N LYS A 128 -8.02 -12.55 -0.49
CA LYS A 128 -7.48 -11.28 -0.01
C LYS A 128 -6.66 -10.56 -1.07
N VAL A 129 -6.65 -9.22 -0.98
CA VAL A 129 -5.79 -8.34 -1.79
C VAL A 129 -4.99 -7.46 -0.84
N ALA A 130 -3.66 -7.55 -0.91
CA ALA A 130 -2.74 -6.73 -0.15
C ALA A 130 -2.26 -5.54 -0.99
N LEU A 131 -2.32 -4.35 -0.40
CA LEU A 131 -1.92 -3.08 -1.02
C LEU A 131 -0.78 -2.45 -0.24
N GLY A 132 0.16 -1.81 -0.96
CA GLY A 132 1.39 -1.24 -0.42
C GLY A 132 1.25 0.09 0.33
N HIS A 133 0.04 0.46 0.77
CA HIS A 133 -0.15 1.68 1.55
C HIS A 133 0.55 1.57 2.90
N HIS A 134 1.31 2.60 3.25
CA HIS A 134 2.11 2.67 4.46
C HIS A 134 1.61 3.77 5.41
N TYR A 135 2.35 4.01 6.48
CA TYR A 135 2.00 4.96 7.55
C TYR A 135 1.78 6.38 7.04
N ASP A 136 2.70 6.89 6.21
CA ASP A 136 2.62 8.26 5.69
C ASP A 136 1.43 8.42 4.74
N ASP A 137 1.10 7.40 3.92
CA ASP A 137 -0.10 7.41 3.08
C ASP A 137 -1.40 7.56 3.89
N ALA A 138 -1.46 6.94 5.08
CA ALA A 138 -2.63 7.07 5.95
C ALA A 138 -2.79 8.49 6.47
N VAL A 139 -1.70 9.08 6.95
CA VAL A 139 -1.68 10.47 7.44
C VAL A 139 -2.03 11.44 6.32
N GLU A 140 -1.40 11.30 5.15
CA GLU A 140 -1.67 12.13 3.97
C GLU A 140 -3.13 12.02 3.53
N THR A 141 -3.66 10.81 3.41
CA THR A 141 -5.05 10.59 2.99
C THR A 141 -6.04 11.19 3.99
N PHE A 142 -5.79 11.04 5.28
CA PHE A 142 -6.63 11.65 6.32
C PHE A 142 -6.63 13.17 6.22
N MET A 143 -5.45 13.79 6.07
CA MET A 143 -5.34 15.25 5.96
C MET A 143 -5.93 15.77 4.65
N MET A 144 -5.77 15.05 3.54
CA MET A 144 -6.41 15.41 2.27
C MET A 144 -7.95 15.39 2.39
N ASN A 145 -8.51 14.35 2.99
CA ASN A 145 -9.95 14.26 3.21
C ASN A 145 -10.44 15.39 4.13
N LEU A 146 -9.67 15.73 5.16
CA LEU A 146 -10.02 16.82 6.07
C LEU A 146 -10.01 18.18 5.38
N PHE A 147 -8.98 18.50 4.59
CA PHE A 147 -8.78 19.82 3.99
C PHE A 147 -9.59 20.03 2.72
N PHE A 148 -9.72 19.02 1.87
CA PHE A 148 -10.35 19.18 0.56
C PHE A 148 -11.77 18.62 0.50
N GLU A 149 -12.11 17.62 1.34
CA GLU A 149 -13.45 17.04 1.35
C GLU A 149 -14.26 17.41 2.61
N GLY A 150 -13.66 18.11 3.59
CA GLY A 150 -14.33 18.45 4.86
C GLY A 150 -14.78 17.21 5.65
N ARG A 151 -14.08 16.10 5.50
CA ARG A 151 -14.48 14.80 6.03
C ARG A 151 -13.40 14.18 6.90
N LEU A 152 -13.78 13.68 8.07
CA LEU A 152 -12.94 12.81 8.87
C LEU A 152 -12.99 11.40 8.27
N GLY A 153 -11.94 11.03 7.52
CA GLY A 153 -11.92 9.74 6.84
C GLY A 153 -10.55 9.36 6.30
N CYS A 154 -10.33 8.06 6.14
CA CYS A 154 -9.14 7.46 5.54
C CYS A 154 -9.52 6.14 4.84
N PHE A 155 -8.57 5.50 4.20
CA PHE A 155 -8.73 4.10 3.82
C PHE A 155 -8.65 3.20 5.06
N SER A 156 -9.45 2.15 5.14
CA SER A 156 -9.41 1.22 6.28
C SER A 156 -8.17 0.33 6.27
N PRO A 157 -7.59 -0.03 7.43
CA PRO A 157 -6.51 -1.03 7.52
C PRO A 157 -6.89 -2.39 6.91
N LYS A 158 -8.12 -2.82 7.15
CA LYS A 158 -8.75 -4.02 6.60
C LYS A 158 -10.19 -3.71 6.21
N SER A 159 -10.61 -4.05 4.99
CA SER A 159 -11.99 -3.83 4.53
C SER A 159 -12.49 -4.99 3.67
N TYR A 160 -13.74 -5.41 3.90
CA TYR A 160 -14.38 -6.46 3.12
C TYR A 160 -15.24 -5.87 2.00
N LEU A 161 -15.01 -6.33 0.78
CA LEU A 161 -15.76 -5.96 -0.41
C LEU A 161 -16.81 -7.04 -0.70
N SER A 162 -18.03 -6.84 -0.23
CA SER A 162 -19.13 -7.82 -0.32
C SER A 162 -19.46 -8.18 -1.79
N ASN A 163 -19.47 -7.20 -2.68
CA ASN A 163 -19.73 -7.39 -4.11
C ASN A 163 -18.64 -8.19 -4.85
N ARG A 164 -17.45 -8.32 -4.26
CA ARG A 164 -16.31 -9.05 -4.83
C ARG A 164 -15.90 -10.26 -3.99
N LYS A 165 -16.45 -10.40 -2.78
CA LYS A 165 -16.06 -11.42 -1.80
C LYS A 165 -14.53 -11.43 -1.55
N LEU A 166 -13.91 -10.24 -1.54
CA LEU A 166 -12.49 -10.02 -1.33
C LEU A 166 -12.28 -9.17 -0.08
N THR A 167 -11.23 -9.48 0.69
CA THR A 167 -10.79 -8.62 1.79
C THR A 167 -9.55 -7.84 1.37
N LEU A 168 -9.61 -6.51 1.44
CA LEU A 168 -8.43 -5.66 1.25
C LEU A 168 -7.68 -5.55 2.56
N ILE A 169 -6.34 -5.66 2.50
CA ILE A 169 -5.45 -5.53 3.66
C ILE A 169 -4.26 -4.62 3.35
N ARG A 170 -3.71 -3.96 4.37
CA ARG A 170 -2.59 -3.02 4.25
C ARG A 170 -1.48 -3.31 5.26
N PRO A 171 -0.69 -4.36 5.03
CA PRO A 171 0.30 -4.83 6.01
C PRO A 171 1.43 -3.84 6.30
N LEU A 172 1.72 -2.88 5.39
CA LEU A 172 2.75 -1.84 5.61
C LEU A 172 2.28 -0.68 6.50
N LEU A 173 1.05 -0.70 7.02
CA LEU A 173 0.41 0.41 7.71
C LEU A 173 1.23 1.04 8.84
N TYR A 174 2.09 0.28 9.51
CA TYR A 174 2.96 0.78 10.58
C TYR A 174 4.40 1.08 10.14
N ALA A 175 4.76 0.78 8.91
CA ALA A 175 6.04 1.16 8.34
C ALA A 175 5.97 2.60 7.81
N THR A 176 6.96 3.43 8.14
CA THR A 176 7.06 4.77 7.57
C THR A 176 7.68 4.73 6.17
N GLU A 177 7.47 5.79 5.40
CA GLU A 177 8.17 6.02 4.12
C GLU A 177 9.70 5.85 4.27
N LYS A 178 10.27 6.37 5.37
CA LYS A 178 11.69 6.23 5.67
C LYS A 178 12.10 4.77 5.90
N ASP A 179 11.25 3.95 6.53
CA ASP A 179 11.54 2.53 6.73
C ASP A 179 11.54 1.76 5.41
N VAL A 180 10.61 2.08 4.52
CA VAL A 180 10.54 1.50 3.17
C VAL A 180 11.76 1.90 2.34
N GLN A 181 12.10 3.19 2.31
CA GLN A 181 13.28 3.69 1.60
C GLN A 181 14.57 3.08 2.14
N TYR A 182 14.71 2.96 3.46
CA TYR A 182 15.86 2.33 4.10
C TYR A 182 15.99 0.85 3.70
N PHE A 183 14.87 0.13 3.60
CA PHE A 183 14.84 -1.25 3.15
C PHE A 183 15.26 -1.39 1.69
N VAL A 184 14.68 -0.59 0.80
CA VAL A 184 14.94 -0.62 -0.66
C VAL A 184 16.39 -0.28 -0.99
N ARG A 185 16.97 0.75 -0.35
CA ARG A 185 18.37 1.17 -0.60
C ARG A 185 19.41 0.08 -0.30
N ARG A 186 19.06 -0.91 0.51
CA ARG A 186 19.97 -1.98 0.95
C ARG A 186 19.72 -3.31 0.27
N ARG A 187 18.76 -3.36 -0.65
CA ARG A 187 18.41 -4.58 -1.38
C ARG A 187 18.23 -4.28 -2.86
N PRO A 188 18.78 -5.13 -3.74
CA PRO A 188 18.54 -4.99 -5.17
C PRO A 188 17.07 -5.35 -5.46
N MET A 189 16.26 -4.34 -5.65
CA MET A 189 14.83 -4.45 -5.99
C MET A 189 14.59 -3.79 -7.35
N PRO A 190 13.78 -4.39 -8.22
CA PRO A 190 13.50 -3.88 -9.55
C PRO A 190 12.47 -2.74 -9.48
N VAL A 191 12.84 -1.64 -8.83
CA VAL A 191 11.95 -0.47 -8.73
C VAL A 191 11.92 0.22 -10.09
N MET A 192 10.73 0.30 -10.65
CA MET A 192 10.49 0.90 -11.96
C MET A 192 10.16 2.38 -11.84
N VAL A 193 10.59 3.14 -12.84
CA VAL A 193 10.12 4.52 -13.01
C VAL A 193 8.73 4.47 -13.63
N SER A 194 7.82 5.28 -13.12
CA SER A 194 6.46 5.35 -13.66
C SER A 194 6.47 5.94 -15.07
N PRO A 195 5.83 5.30 -16.06
CA PRO A 195 5.71 5.86 -17.40
C PRO A 195 4.53 6.85 -17.52
N CYS A 196 3.80 7.11 -16.43
CA CYS A 196 2.61 7.94 -16.44
C CYS A 196 2.98 9.43 -16.57
N PRO A 197 2.42 10.18 -17.55
CA PRO A 197 2.71 11.61 -17.71
C PRO A 197 2.20 12.47 -16.54
N GLU A 198 1.20 11.99 -15.79
CA GLU A 198 0.64 12.66 -14.60
C GLU A 198 1.35 12.29 -13.30
N ASP A 199 2.45 11.57 -13.36
CA ASP A 199 3.25 11.28 -12.18
C ASP A 199 3.96 12.58 -11.73
N HIS A 200 3.94 12.87 -10.44
CA HIS A 200 4.55 14.08 -9.83
C HIS A 200 3.75 15.40 -9.89
N ALA A 201 2.49 15.43 -10.35
CA ALA A 201 1.68 16.66 -10.36
C ALA A 201 0.39 16.48 -9.54
N THR A 202 0.49 16.01 -8.29
CA THR A 202 -0.70 15.62 -7.52
C THR A 202 -0.86 16.43 -6.23
N GLU A 203 -2.11 16.65 -5.82
CA GLU A 203 -2.46 17.21 -4.50
C GLU A 203 -1.83 16.42 -3.33
N ARG A 204 -1.53 15.15 -3.55
CA ARG A 204 -0.82 14.32 -2.57
C ARG A 204 0.62 14.81 -2.35
N GLU A 205 1.32 15.25 -3.40
CA GLU A 205 2.67 15.80 -3.25
C GLU A 205 2.67 17.10 -2.45
N ASN A 206 1.68 17.97 -2.71
CA ASN A 206 1.48 19.18 -1.93
C ASN A 206 1.26 18.86 -0.45
N MET A 207 0.44 17.84 -0.15
CA MET A 207 0.19 17.37 1.22
C MET A 207 1.45 16.78 1.86
N THR A 208 2.22 16.01 1.13
CA THR A 208 3.50 15.46 1.61
C THR A 208 4.46 16.57 2.01
N ASN A 209 4.59 17.62 1.18
CA ASN A 209 5.44 18.78 1.45
C ASN A 209 4.96 19.57 2.68
N LEU A 210 3.66 19.83 2.79
CA LEU A 210 3.07 20.50 3.96
C LEU A 210 3.35 19.72 5.25
N LEU A 211 3.12 18.40 5.24
CA LEU A 211 3.39 17.54 6.40
C LEU A 211 4.88 17.47 6.76
N ALA A 212 5.76 17.54 5.76
CA ALA A 212 7.21 17.59 5.99
C ALA A 212 7.62 18.91 6.67
N GLU A 213 7.03 20.03 6.26
CA GLU A 213 7.27 21.34 6.88
C GLU A 213 6.75 21.37 8.33
N LEU A 214 5.53 20.89 8.56
CA LEU A 214 4.95 20.79 9.90
C LEU A 214 5.81 19.89 10.81
N GLU A 215 6.28 18.76 10.31
CA GLU A 215 7.13 17.83 11.06
C GLU A 215 8.51 18.44 11.40
N LYS A 216 9.06 19.29 10.52
CA LYS A 216 10.31 20.02 10.74
C LYS A 216 10.18 21.01 11.90
N ASN A 217 9.06 21.74 11.93
CA ASN A 217 8.80 22.79 12.92
C ASN A 217 8.24 22.24 14.23
N ASN A 218 7.57 21.08 14.19
CA ASN A 218 6.92 20.47 15.35
C ASN A 218 7.04 18.94 15.25
N LYS A 219 8.17 18.40 15.71
CA LYS A 219 8.47 16.96 15.65
C LYS A 219 7.33 16.11 16.20
N GLY A 220 7.01 15.03 15.50
CA GLY A 220 5.97 14.07 15.89
C GLY A 220 4.55 14.47 15.46
N VAL A 221 4.37 15.49 14.61
CA VAL A 221 3.05 15.87 14.08
C VAL A 221 2.38 14.70 13.38
N LYS A 222 3.06 14.00 12.48
CA LYS A 222 2.51 12.83 11.79
C LYS A 222 2.05 11.76 12.78
N HIS A 223 2.82 11.57 13.86
CA HIS A 223 2.48 10.59 14.89
C HIS A 223 1.22 10.99 15.68
N ARG A 224 1.08 12.27 16.03
CA ARG A 224 -0.13 12.78 16.70
C ARG A 224 -1.37 12.65 15.82
N ILE A 225 -1.25 12.94 14.52
CA ILE A 225 -2.34 12.78 13.55
C ILE A 225 -2.76 11.30 13.49
N PHE A 226 -1.81 10.38 13.31
CA PHE A 226 -2.10 8.94 13.25
C PHE A 226 -2.76 8.45 14.55
N ASN A 227 -2.27 8.88 15.71
CA ASN A 227 -2.87 8.54 17.00
C ASN A 227 -4.29 9.13 17.14
N ALA A 228 -4.53 10.34 16.64
CA ALA A 228 -5.87 10.92 16.64
C ALA A 228 -6.84 10.07 15.79
N MET A 229 -6.40 9.59 14.62
CA MET A 229 -7.18 8.65 13.80
C MET A 229 -7.51 7.36 14.56
N CYS A 230 -6.53 6.80 15.28
CA CYS A 230 -6.71 5.59 16.08
C CYS A 230 -7.64 5.81 17.29
N ARG A 231 -7.54 6.95 17.98
CA ARG A 231 -8.41 7.31 19.12
C ARG A 231 -9.85 7.59 18.68
N GLY A 232 -10.00 8.20 17.51
CA GLY A 232 -11.31 8.47 16.91
C GLY A 232 -11.90 7.28 16.15
N GLU A 233 -11.23 6.14 16.14
CA GLU A 233 -11.64 4.91 15.44
C GLU A 233 -12.00 5.14 13.97
N ILE A 234 -11.30 6.11 13.33
CA ILE A 234 -11.57 6.54 11.94
C ILE A 234 -11.40 5.36 10.98
N ASP A 235 -12.47 5.00 10.27
CA ASP A 235 -12.48 3.95 9.22
C ASP A 235 -11.82 2.63 9.65
N GLY A 236 -11.97 2.24 10.93
CA GLY A 236 -11.44 0.98 11.47
C GLY A 236 -9.99 1.05 11.97
N PHE A 237 -9.37 2.25 11.99
CA PHE A 237 -8.17 2.46 12.80
C PHE A 237 -8.53 2.32 14.27
N LYS A 238 -7.63 1.75 15.07
CA LYS A 238 -7.87 1.55 16.51
C LYS A 238 -6.58 1.67 17.31
N LEU A 239 -6.71 2.05 18.57
CA LEU A 239 -5.61 1.94 19.51
C LEU A 239 -5.33 0.47 19.77
N THR A 240 -4.08 0.09 19.63
CA THR A 240 -3.59 -1.24 19.99
C THR A 240 -2.65 -1.09 21.16
N GLY A 241 -2.77 -1.95 22.18
CA GLY A 241 -2.05 -1.81 23.47
C GLY A 241 -0.52 -1.82 23.40
N LYS A 242 0.05 -1.86 22.18
CA LYS A 242 1.48 -1.82 21.92
C LYS A 242 1.93 -0.53 21.21
N TYR A 243 1.01 0.38 20.89
CA TYR A 243 1.39 1.68 20.35
C TYR A 243 1.83 2.54 21.55
N PRO A 244 3.08 3.03 21.58
CA PRO A 244 3.51 3.88 22.69
C PRO A 244 2.59 5.10 22.75
N ASP A 245 1.97 5.34 23.89
CA ASP A 245 1.36 6.61 24.21
C ASP A 245 2.36 7.71 23.84
N ALA A 246 2.04 8.51 22.84
CA ALA A 246 2.74 9.76 22.63
C ALA A 246 2.50 10.57 23.89
N GLY A 247 3.56 10.76 24.67
CA GLY A 247 3.54 11.27 26.03
C GLY A 247 2.43 12.28 26.30
N LYS A 248 1.82 12.14 27.47
CA LYS A 248 0.90 13.13 28.00
C LYS A 248 1.50 14.50 27.72
N ILE A 249 0.80 15.31 26.93
CA ILE A 249 1.03 16.74 26.91
C ILE A 249 0.59 17.17 28.30
N GLU A 250 1.54 17.41 29.20
CA GLU A 250 1.27 18.10 30.45
C GLU A 250 0.72 19.49 30.04
N GLU A 251 -0.49 19.80 30.49
CA GLU A 251 -1.12 21.09 30.34
C GLU A 251 -0.32 22.19 31.06
#